data_f03d1b110fa37fea98907f5338ba471a
#
_entry.id   f03d1b110fa37fea98907f5338ba471a
#
_cell.length_a   1.000
_cell.length_b   1.000
_cell.length_c   1.000
_cell.angle_alpha   90.00
_cell.angle_beta   90.00
_cell.angle_gamma   90.00
#
_symmetry.space_group_name_H-M   'P 1'
#
loop_
_entity.id
_entity.type
_entity.pdbx_description
1 polymer ?
#
loop_
_entity_poly.entity_id
_entity_poly.type
_entity_poly.pdbx_seq_one_letter_code
_entity_poly.pdbx_strand_id
1 'polypeptide(L)'
;VKAELHIFNDGEHGVGLAAGDPDVAEWPKLLLRWLRRRGLLAHEERCAVRGSVLCAEQPLGLGWLTLIPKHAQHPIARTFLHKREGGEFLIAKENGPIVGQHTLQIHWISQQAQYDGSGRYSLERSLMYECAVDIVAGQRLDIRLQARDFV
;
A
#
# COMPACT_ATOMS: atom_id res chain seq x y z
N VAL A 1 -3.03 -5.11 -30.65
CA VAL A 1 -3.50 -5.04 -29.25
C VAL A 1 -4.28 -6.31 -28.97
N LYS A 2 -3.95 -7.03 -27.87
CA LYS A 2 -4.73 -8.20 -27.44
C LYS A 2 -5.80 -7.69 -26.46
N ALA A 3 -7.05 -7.82 -26.85
CA ALA A 3 -8.22 -7.39 -26.08
C ALA A 3 -9.20 -8.56 -25.91
N GLU A 4 -10.02 -8.48 -24.89
CA GLU A 4 -11.16 -9.38 -24.65
C GLU A 4 -12.39 -8.49 -24.41
N LEU A 5 -13.52 -8.83 -25.04
CA LEU A 5 -14.78 -8.09 -24.93
C LEU A 5 -15.84 -8.99 -24.32
N HIS A 6 -16.52 -8.50 -23.31
CA HIS A 6 -17.67 -9.15 -22.69
C HIS A 6 -18.87 -8.22 -22.83
N ILE A 7 -19.97 -8.76 -23.35
CA ILE A 7 -21.23 -8.04 -23.52
C ILE A 7 -22.27 -8.76 -22.65
N PHE A 8 -22.91 -8.00 -21.78
CA PHE A 8 -24.01 -8.46 -20.95
C PHE A 8 -25.33 -8.01 -21.58
N ASN A 9 -26.36 -8.85 -21.46
CA ASN A 9 -27.67 -8.57 -22.06
C ASN A 9 -28.35 -7.38 -21.42
N ASP A 10 -28.20 -7.25 -20.11
CA ASP A 10 -28.77 -6.19 -19.28
C ASP A 10 -27.70 -5.60 -18.37
N GLY A 11 -27.97 -4.46 -17.78
CA GLY A 11 -27.16 -3.79 -16.79
C GLY A 11 -27.38 -2.28 -16.80
N GLU A 12 -27.42 -1.69 -15.63
CA GLU A 12 -27.48 -0.25 -15.45
C GLU A 12 -26.07 0.38 -15.49
N HIS A 13 -25.99 1.69 -15.61
CA HIS A 13 -24.71 2.41 -15.48
C HIS A 13 -24.29 2.49 -14.00
N GLY A 14 -22.99 2.54 -13.74
CA GLY A 14 -22.46 2.74 -12.38
C GLY A 14 -22.55 1.52 -11.46
N VAL A 15 -22.68 0.32 -12.02
CA VAL A 15 -22.92 -0.94 -11.28
C VAL A 15 -21.77 -1.34 -10.32
N GLY A 16 -20.59 -0.71 -10.40
CA GLY A 16 -19.44 -1.09 -9.58
C GLY A 16 -19.08 -2.57 -9.76
N LEU A 17 -19.07 -3.35 -8.69
CA LEU A 17 -18.86 -4.80 -8.75
C LEU A 17 -20.12 -5.59 -9.08
N ALA A 18 -21.28 -4.93 -9.20
CA ALA A 18 -22.58 -5.51 -9.56
C ALA A 18 -23.00 -6.70 -8.68
N ALA A 19 -22.66 -6.69 -7.38
CA ALA A 19 -22.84 -7.83 -6.49
C ALA A 19 -24.30 -8.32 -6.36
N GLY A 20 -25.28 -7.46 -6.66
CA GLY A 20 -26.72 -7.79 -6.65
C GLY A 20 -27.29 -8.18 -8.00
N ASP A 21 -26.51 -8.16 -9.07
CA ASP A 21 -26.94 -8.48 -10.43
C ASP A 21 -26.40 -9.86 -10.84
N PRO A 22 -27.26 -10.83 -11.15
CA PRO A 22 -26.81 -12.20 -11.42
C PRO A 22 -25.97 -12.33 -12.70
N ASP A 23 -26.20 -11.47 -13.69
CA ASP A 23 -25.49 -11.54 -14.97
C ASP A 23 -24.21 -10.68 -14.95
N VAL A 24 -24.34 -9.42 -14.56
CA VAL A 24 -23.21 -8.47 -14.55
C VAL A 24 -22.19 -8.79 -13.44
N ALA A 25 -22.61 -9.44 -12.33
CA ALA A 25 -21.70 -9.85 -11.24
C ALA A 25 -20.57 -10.81 -11.68
N GLU A 26 -20.65 -11.39 -12.88
CA GLU A 26 -19.58 -12.21 -13.43
C GLU A 26 -18.38 -11.41 -13.96
N TRP A 27 -18.54 -10.09 -14.29
CA TRP A 27 -17.47 -9.33 -14.92
C TRP A 27 -16.17 -9.25 -14.09
N PRO A 28 -16.16 -9.13 -12.74
CA PRO A 28 -14.92 -9.13 -11.99
C PRO A 28 -14.14 -10.43 -12.10
N LYS A 29 -14.83 -11.56 -12.18
CA LYS A 29 -14.21 -12.88 -12.36
C LYS A 29 -13.63 -13.02 -13.77
N LEU A 30 -14.32 -12.50 -14.79
CA LEU A 30 -13.84 -12.48 -16.17
C LEU A 30 -12.59 -11.61 -16.28
N LEU A 31 -12.61 -10.41 -15.72
CA LEU A 31 -11.46 -9.52 -15.64
C LEU A 31 -10.27 -10.18 -14.94
N LEU A 32 -10.48 -10.79 -13.77
CA LEU A 32 -9.44 -11.48 -13.03
C LEU A 32 -8.79 -12.60 -13.83
N ARG A 33 -9.60 -13.40 -14.54
CA ARG A 33 -9.14 -14.46 -15.44
C ARG A 33 -8.31 -13.90 -16.59
N TRP A 34 -8.77 -12.82 -17.21
CA TRP A 34 -8.05 -12.13 -18.28
C TRP A 34 -6.70 -11.59 -17.81
N LEU A 35 -6.67 -10.89 -16.67
CA LEU A 35 -5.45 -10.36 -16.09
C LEU A 35 -4.42 -11.47 -15.79
N ARG A 36 -4.87 -12.61 -15.25
CA ARG A 36 -4.00 -13.77 -14.99
C ARG A 36 -3.42 -14.34 -16.30
N ARG A 37 -4.25 -14.52 -17.33
CA ARG A 37 -3.81 -15.02 -18.64
C ARG A 37 -2.82 -14.07 -19.32
N ARG A 38 -2.90 -12.81 -19.01
CA ARG A 38 -2.00 -11.77 -19.54
C ARG A 38 -0.71 -11.61 -18.74
N GLY A 39 -0.56 -12.33 -17.62
CA GLY A 39 0.57 -12.16 -16.71
C GLY A 39 0.61 -10.79 -16.03
N LEU A 40 -0.55 -10.14 -15.91
CA LEU A 40 -0.67 -8.82 -15.27
C LEU A 40 -0.93 -8.91 -13.75
N LEU A 41 -1.09 -10.12 -13.24
CA LEU A 41 -1.20 -10.38 -11.80
C LEU A 41 -0.02 -11.22 -11.34
N ALA A 42 0.49 -10.91 -10.15
CA ALA A 42 1.51 -11.73 -9.52
C ALA A 42 0.96 -13.14 -9.25
N HIS A 43 1.75 -14.15 -9.57
CA HIS A 43 1.44 -15.56 -9.31
C HIS A 43 1.93 -16.01 -7.93
N GLU A 44 2.88 -15.28 -7.36
CA GLU A 44 3.44 -15.59 -6.05
C GLU A 44 2.50 -15.16 -4.93
N GLU A 45 2.57 -15.91 -3.85
CA GLU A 45 1.77 -15.61 -2.66
C GLU A 45 2.26 -14.34 -1.95
N ARG A 46 1.31 -13.50 -1.59
CA ARG A 46 1.55 -12.38 -0.69
C ARG A 46 1.85 -12.87 0.71
N CYS A 47 2.64 -12.14 1.45
CA CYS A 47 2.91 -12.41 2.87
C CYS A 47 2.43 -11.25 3.75
N ALA A 48 2.04 -11.56 4.97
CA ALA A 48 1.84 -10.54 5.99
C ALA A 48 3.18 -9.96 6.42
N VAL A 49 3.23 -8.65 6.67
CA VAL A 49 4.39 -7.96 7.24
C VAL A 49 3.94 -7.21 8.48
N ARG A 50 4.66 -7.42 9.58
CA ARG A 50 4.48 -6.70 10.83
C ARG A 50 5.81 -6.13 11.30
N GLY A 51 5.75 -5.05 12.06
CA GLY A 51 6.96 -4.43 12.58
C GLY A 51 6.68 -3.14 13.31
N SER A 52 7.72 -2.36 13.50
CA SER A 52 7.63 -1.05 14.14
C SER A 52 8.47 -0.01 13.40
N VAL A 53 8.05 1.25 13.49
CA VAL A 53 8.81 2.39 12.99
C VAL A 53 9.00 3.38 14.13
N LEU A 54 10.26 3.57 14.54
CA LEU A 54 10.66 4.53 15.55
C LEU A 54 11.58 5.59 14.94
N CYS A 55 11.40 6.83 15.35
CA CYS A 55 12.32 7.93 15.06
C CYS A 55 12.83 8.52 16.38
N ALA A 56 14.15 8.52 16.59
CA ALA A 56 14.77 8.90 17.86
C ALA A 56 14.14 8.17 19.07
N GLU A 57 13.96 6.85 18.95
CA GLU A 57 13.36 5.93 19.94
C GLU A 57 11.89 6.27 20.29
N GLN A 58 11.23 7.14 19.56
CA GLN A 58 9.82 7.48 19.71
C GLN A 58 9.01 6.94 18.52
N PRO A 59 7.77 6.49 18.74
CA PRO A 59 6.88 6.12 17.64
C PRO A 59 6.77 7.23 16.61
N LEU A 60 6.95 6.89 15.34
CA LEU A 60 6.69 7.84 14.27
C LEU A 60 5.22 8.27 14.35
N GLY A 61 4.96 9.59 14.20
CA GLY A 61 3.62 10.15 14.33
C GLY A 61 2.65 9.68 13.26
N LEU A 62 2.23 10.59 12.38
CA LEU A 62 1.40 10.27 11.21
C LEU A 62 2.30 10.04 10.00
N GLY A 63 2.03 8.98 9.24
CA GLY A 63 2.81 8.71 8.05
C GLY A 63 2.35 7.49 7.28
N TRP A 64 3.05 7.20 6.20
CA TRP A 64 2.83 6.04 5.36
C TRP A 64 4.10 5.23 5.24
N LEU A 65 3.97 3.92 5.39
CA LEU A 65 4.99 2.96 5.00
C LEU A 65 4.55 2.30 3.70
N THR A 66 5.42 2.33 2.70
CA THR A 66 5.17 1.73 1.38
C THR A 66 6.31 0.78 1.05
N LEU A 67 5.98 -0.43 0.62
CA LEU A 67 6.90 -1.44 0.10
C LEU A 67 6.71 -1.52 -1.41
N ILE A 68 7.68 -1.02 -2.17
CA ILE A 68 7.66 -1.01 -3.63
C ILE A 68 8.53 -2.17 -4.12
N PRO A 69 7.96 -3.17 -4.79
CA PRO A 69 8.71 -4.32 -5.26
C PRO A 69 9.69 -3.94 -6.36
N LYS A 70 10.86 -4.58 -6.40
CA LYS A 70 11.83 -4.43 -7.49
C LYS A 70 11.25 -4.91 -8.82
N HIS A 71 10.39 -5.93 -8.81
CA HIS A 71 9.68 -6.39 -9.99
C HIS A 71 8.38 -5.62 -10.18
N ALA A 72 8.30 -4.86 -11.28
CA ALA A 72 7.15 -3.98 -11.58
C ALA A 72 5.78 -4.69 -11.69
N GLN A 73 5.77 -6.02 -11.88
CA GLN A 73 4.54 -6.82 -11.93
C GLN A 73 4.02 -7.23 -10.55
N HIS A 74 4.84 -7.09 -9.50
CA HIS A 74 4.44 -7.37 -8.13
C HIS A 74 3.65 -6.20 -7.55
N PRO A 75 2.72 -6.46 -6.65
CA PRO A 75 1.91 -5.42 -6.05
C PRO A 75 2.70 -4.58 -5.05
N ILE A 76 2.46 -3.29 -5.06
CA ILE A 76 2.88 -2.39 -3.99
C ILE A 76 2.06 -2.72 -2.75
N ALA A 77 2.72 -2.79 -1.58
CA ALA A 77 2.06 -2.93 -0.29
C ALA A 77 2.23 -1.63 0.51
N ARG A 78 1.19 -1.23 1.23
CA ARG A 78 1.18 0.04 1.95
C ARG A 78 0.37 -0.06 3.23
N THR A 79 0.84 0.64 4.28
CA THR A 79 0.09 0.81 5.51
C THR A 79 0.25 2.22 6.06
N PHE A 80 -0.71 2.63 6.87
CA PHE A 80 -0.65 3.91 7.58
C PHE A 80 0.04 3.70 8.93
N LEU A 81 0.92 4.62 9.30
CA LEU A 81 1.61 4.63 10.59
C LEU A 81 0.89 5.60 11.53
N HIS A 82 0.65 5.16 12.74
CA HIS A 82 -0.05 5.96 13.73
C HIS A 82 0.63 5.90 15.10
N LYS A 83 0.86 7.06 15.72
CA LYS A 83 1.52 7.18 17.03
C LYS A 83 0.82 6.39 18.14
N ARG A 84 -0.52 6.26 18.07
CA ARG A 84 -1.32 5.54 19.09
C ARG A 84 -1.00 4.06 19.18
N GLU A 85 -0.46 3.48 18.12
CA GLU A 85 -0.09 2.06 18.05
C GLU A 85 1.36 1.81 18.51
N GLY A 86 1.99 2.78 19.19
CA GLY A 86 3.37 2.64 19.67
C GLY A 86 4.41 2.49 18.55
N GLY A 87 4.06 2.92 17.31
CA GLY A 87 4.89 2.73 16.11
C GLY A 87 4.75 1.35 15.47
N GLU A 88 3.93 0.47 16.05
CA GLU A 88 3.65 -0.86 15.47
C GLU A 88 2.80 -0.73 14.20
N PHE A 89 3.01 -1.64 13.24
CA PHE A 89 2.20 -1.76 12.05
C PHE A 89 1.98 -3.21 11.64
N LEU A 90 0.88 -3.43 10.94
CA LEU A 90 0.55 -4.70 10.29
C LEU A 90 0.05 -4.44 8.88
N ILE A 91 0.66 -5.11 7.91
CA ILE A 91 0.10 -5.26 6.56
C ILE A 91 -0.41 -6.71 6.48
N ALA A 92 -1.72 -6.89 6.43
CA ALA A 92 -2.33 -8.22 6.33
C ALA A 92 -1.92 -8.92 5.02
N LYS A 93 -1.95 -10.25 4.99
CA LYS A 93 -1.52 -11.06 3.82
C LYS A 93 -2.22 -10.62 2.53
N GLU A 94 -3.49 -10.29 2.57
CA GLU A 94 -4.31 -9.89 1.42
C GLU A 94 -3.79 -8.63 0.73
N ASN A 95 -3.21 -7.71 1.51
CA ASN A 95 -2.64 -6.44 1.06
C ASN A 95 -1.12 -6.39 1.16
N GLY A 96 -0.51 -7.51 1.55
CA GLY A 96 0.92 -7.60 1.80
C GLY A 96 1.76 -7.67 0.52
N PRO A 97 3.08 -7.55 0.66
CA PRO A 97 4.02 -7.69 -0.46
C PRO A 97 4.20 -9.16 -0.85
N ILE A 98 4.87 -9.39 -1.97
CA ILE A 98 5.50 -10.67 -2.32
C ILE A 98 6.86 -10.74 -1.61
N VAL A 99 7.34 -11.92 -1.29
CA VAL A 99 8.70 -12.15 -0.75
C VAL A 99 9.76 -11.66 -1.73
N GLY A 100 10.86 -11.09 -1.24
CA GLY A 100 12.00 -10.64 -2.03
C GLY A 100 12.31 -9.15 -1.89
N GLN A 101 13.09 -8.61 -2.85
CA GLN A 101 13.63 -7.26 -2.79
C GLN A 101 12.59 -6.17 -3.04
N HIS A 102 12.56 -5.19 -2.14
CA HIS A 102 11.70 -4.02 -2.19
C HIS A 102 12.48 -2.74 -1.89
N THR A 103 11.94 -1.63 -2.33
CA THR A 103 12.25 -0.33 -1.80
C THR A 103 11.24 0.00 -0.71
N LEU A 104 11.71 0.21 0.50
CA LEU A 104 10.92 0.73 1.60
C LEU A 104 10.91 2.25 1.51
N GLN A 105 9.72 2.85 1.51
CA GLN A 105 9.53 4.28 1.64
C GLN A 105 8.71 4.59 2.89
N ILE A 106 9.16 5.56 3.67
CA ILE A 106 8.41 6.12 4.79
C ILE A 106 8.17 7.60 4.52
N HIS A 107 6.91 7.96 4.38
CA HIS A 107 6.46 9.35 4.33
C HIS A 107 6.00 9.75 5.72
N TRP A 108 6.71 10.65 6.36
CA TRP A 108 6.35 11.19 7.65
C TRP A 108 5.62 12.52 7.49
N ILE A 109 4.42 12.61 8.03
CA ILE A 109 3.64 13.83 8.09
C ILE A 109 3.93 14.47 9.44
N SER A 110 4.79 15.49 9.44
CA SER A 110 5.13 16.24 10.67
C SER A 110 3.89 16.98 11.18
N GLN A 111 3.58 16.84 12.47
CA GLN A 111 2.38 17.42 13.11
C GLN A 111 2.44 18.93 13.34
N GLN A 112 3.42 19.64 12.84
CA GLN A 112 3.41 21.10 12.87
C GLN A 112 2.52 21.65 11.75
N ALA A 113 1.21 21.42 11.88
CA ALA A 113 0.25 22.21 11.13
C ALA A 113 0.31 23.64 11.68
N GLN A 114 0.89 24.55 10.96
CA GLN A 114 0.79 25.96 11.27
C GLN A 114 -0.52 26.50 10.70
N TYR A 115 -1.32 27.07 11.59
CA TYR A 115 -2.49 27.83 11.21
C TYR A 115 -2.05 29.20 10.70
N ASP A 116 -2.27 29.48 9.44
CA ASP A 116 -1.83 30.75 8.78
C ASP A 116 -2.76 31.94 9.06
N GLY A 117 -3.74 31.78 9.93
CA GLY A 117 -4.75 32.79 10.25
C GLY A 117 -5.87 32.95 9.21
N SER A 118 -5.77 32.30 8.05
CA SER A 118 -6.76 32.37 6.96
C SER A 118 -7.77 31.23 6.95
N GLY A 119 -7.73 30.34 7.95
CA GLY A 119 -8.54 29.15 8.01
C GLY A 119 -7.94 27.94 7.29
N ARG A 120 -6.72 28.05 6.78
CA ARG A 120 -5.98 26.96 6.14
C ARG A 120 -4.89 26.42 7.08
N TYR A 121 -4.80 25.10 7.16
CA TYR A 121 -3.68 24.42 7.78
C TYR A 121 -2.66 24.09 6.70
N SER A 122 -1.47 24.65 6.77
CA SER A 122 -0.36 24.16 5.96
C SER A 122 0.27 22.95 6.65
N LEU A 123 0.31 21.82 5.98
CA LEU A 123 1.13 20.69 6.39
C LEU A 123 2.59 21.04 6.02
N GLU A 124 3.30 21.69 6.91
CA GLU A 124 4.72 21.98 6.71
C GLU A 124 5.53 20.70 6.86
N ARG A 125 5.99 20.18 5.77
CA ARG A 125 6.94 19.11 5.53
C ARG A 125 6.39 17.68 5.65
N SER A 126 6.13 17.13 4.49
CA SER A 126 6.25 15.69 4.26
C SER A 126 7.74 15.36 4.14
N LEU A 127 8.29 14.66 5.10
CA LEU A 127 9.66 14.16 5.06
C LEU A 127 9.65 12.73 4.54
N MET A 128 10.64 12.35 3.73
CA MET A 128 10.72 11.03 3.14
C MET A 128 12.01 10.32 3.53
N TYR A 129 11.89 9.05 3.88
CA TYR A 129 13.02 8.13 4.02
C TYR A 129 12.87 6.98 3.03
N GLU A 130 13.97 6.56 2.43
CA GLU A 130 13.97 5.45 1.49
C GLU A 130 15.19 4.55 1.70
N CYS A 131 14.97 3.22 1.68
CA CYS A 131 16.04 2.25 1.67
C CYS A 131 15.63 0.96 0.95
N ALA A 132 16.63 0.16 0.55
CA ALA A 132 16.39 -1.20 0.07
C ALA A 132 16.11 -2.12 1.25
N VAL A 133 15.16 -3.05 1.09
CA VAL A 133 14.81 -4.07 2.08
C VAL A 133 14.50 -5.38 1.38
N ASP A 134 14.84 -6.50 2.03
CA ASP A 134 14.45 -7.82 1.59
C ASP A 134 13.30 -8.33 2.48
N ILE A 135 12.17 -8.60 1.88
CA ILE A 135 10.98 -9.08 2.59
C ILE A 135 11.01 -10.60 2.66
N VAL A 136 10.99 -11.12 3.87
CA VAL A 136 10.94 -12.55 4.16
C VAL A 136 9.65 -12.87 4.91
N ALA A 137 8.95 -13.91 4.48
CA ALA A 137 7.68 -14.30 5.10
C ALA A 137 7.88 -14.66 6.59
N GLY A 138 7.03 -14.10 7.45
CA GLY A 138 7.07 -14.32 8.90
C GLY A 138 8.13 -13.51 9.64
N GLN A 139 9.03 -12.82 8.97
CA GLN A 139 9.99 -11.93 9.59
C GLN A 139 9.34 -10.62 10.03
N ARG A 140 9.80 -10.10 11.17
CA ARG A 140 9.43 -8.79 11.66
C ARG A 140 10.32 -7.71 11.03
N LEU A 141 9.74 -6.59 10.64
CA LEU A 141 10.42 -5.45 10.03
C LEU A 141 10.44 -4.28 11.02
N ASP A 142 11.48 -4.20 11.83
CA ASP A 142 11.65 -3.12 12.80
C ASP A 142 12.64 -2.06 12.27
N ILE A 143 12.17 -0.82 12.16
CA ILE A 143 12.89 0.28 11.53
C ILE A 143 13.18 1.34 12.59
N ARG A 144 14.44 1.72 12.73
CA ARG A 144 14.90 2.76 13.65
C ARG A 144 15.56 3.88 12.87
N LEU A 145 15.01 5.07 12.97
CA LEU A 145 15.43 6.25 12.22
C LEU A 145 15.87 7.37 13.16
N GLN A 146 16.67 8.27 12.62
CA GLN A 146 16.97 9.56 13.21
C GLN A 146 16.36 10.67 12.34
N ALA A 147 16.13 11.85 12.90
CA ALA A 147 15.56 12.96 12.13
C ALA A 147 16.38 13.32 10.87
N ARG A 148 17.69 13.11 10.91
CA ARG A 148 18.64 13.35 9.79
C ARG A 148 18.50 12.33 8.64
N ASP A 149 17.83 11.20 8.85
CA ASP A 149 17.66 10.16 7.82
C ASP A 149 16.56 10.52 6.82
N PHE A 150 15.77 11.54 7.15
CA PHE A 150 14.72 12.05 6.28
C PHE A 150 15.21 13.21 5.39
N VAL A 151 14.74 13.22 4.15
CA VAL A 151 15.02 14.23 3.13
C VAL A 151 13.76 15.02 2.81
#